data_57b4023d165dd66e42605f454a3040cd
#
_entry.id   57b4023d165dd66e42605f454a3040cd
#
_cell.length_a   1.000
_cell.length_b   1.000
_cell.length_c   1.000
_cell.angle_alpha   90.00
_cell.angle_beta   90.00
_cell.angle_gamma   90.00
#
_symmetry.space_group_name_H-M   'P 1'
#
loop_
_entity.id
_entity.type
_entity.pdbx_description
1 polymer ?
#
loop_
_entity_poly.entity_id
_entity_poly.type
_entity_poly.pdbx_seq_one_letter_code
_entity_poly.pdbx_strand_id
1 'polypeptide(L)'
;MGNDTNSWRWSATGQTSKTGYHNWNVGEPNSYMANANCVIMDTNGKWYDTGCHSLRSFVCYDVTDQTEKTYVFISDEKTWNDAQAYCREHYTDLPMIENIVENNEVCSAASAEVWIGLHRVPWTWSDNTQSSFQVWNEISPDNYGGNQFCIGESNLHDWNDITCSDKFPFICHQVLKLKTTVRTKIQTDADITDPATNAQILQQLGEVLTSQGWTDFNLQWKIQPTKQEEDKLTEPQCIPHG
;
A
#
# COMPACT_ATOMS: atom_id res chain seq x y z
N MET A 1 -5.34 -1.80 17.00
CA MET A 1 -4.65 -0.51 17.20
C MET A 1 -5.22 0.11 18.45
N GLY A 2 -4.50 0.02 19.56
CA GLY A 2 -4.97 0.55 20.84
C GLY A 2 -4.84 2.06 20.93
N ASN A 3 -5.20 2.60 22.10
CA ASN A 3 -5.11 4.02 22.46
C ASN A 3 -3.68 4.60 22.46
N ASP A 4 -2.74 3.97 21.76
CA ASP A 4 -1.36 4.44 21.73
C ASP A 4 -1.25 5.70 20.87
N THR A 5 -0.92 6.79 21.53
CA THR A 5 -0.60 8.09 20.88
C THR A 5 0.53 7.97 19.88
N ASN A 6 1.38 6.94 19.98
CA ASN A 6 2.48 6.70 19.07
C ASN A 6 2.08 6.04 17.73
N SER A 7 0.87 5.53 17.58
CA SER A 7 0.37 4.98 16.32
C SER A 7 -0.15 6.05 15.37
N TRP A 8 -0.50 7.23 15.88
CA TRP A 8 -1.06 8.34 15.12
C TRP A 8 0.03 9.14 14.41
N ARG A 9 -0.19 9.43 13.14
CA ARG A 9 0.73 10.14 12.27
C ARG A 9 0.05 11.31 11.59
N TRP A 10 0.76 12.41 11.42
CA TRP A 10 0.33 13.51 10.58
C TRP A 10 0.54 13.18 9.11
N SER A 11 -0.46 13.39 8.26
CA SER A 11 -0.39 13.12 6.83
C SER A 11 0.73 13.91 6.14
N ALA A 12 0.93 15.15 6.54
CA ALA A 12 1.93 16.04 5.96
C ALA A 12 3.39 15.57 6.17
N THR A 13 3.67 14.83 7.24
CA THR A 13 5.05 14.44 7.58
C THR A 13 5.27 12.94 7.68
N GLY A 14 4.21 12.15 7.82
CA GLY A 14 4.29 10.73 8.15
C GLY A 14 4.83 10.46 9.57
N GLN A 15 4.99 11.51 10.40
CA GLN A 15 5.57 11.42 11.74
C GLN A 15 4.48 11.59 12.83
N THR A 16 4.80 11.13 14.02
CA THR A 16 4.03 11.45 15.24
C THR A 16 4.12 12.94 15.56
N SER A 17 3.22 13.44 16.42
CA SER A 17 3.33 14.82 16.93
C SER A 17 4.71 15.06 17.57
N LYS A 18 5.37 16.15 17.17
CA LYS A 18 6.68 16.56 17.71
C LYS A 18 6.56 17.15 19.09
N THR A 19 5.44 17.78 19.38
CA THR A 19 5.16 18.45 20.66
C THR A 19 4.45 17.53 21.65
N GLY A 20 3.90 16.40 21.18
CA GLY A 20 3.02 15.54 21.95
C GLY A 20 1.61 16.13 22.12
N TYR A 21 1.31 17.26 21.45
CA TYR A 21 0.00 17.89 21.55
C TYR A 21 -1.09 16.97 20.98
N HIS A 22 -2.20 16.91 21.67
CA HIS A 22 -3.44 16.28 21.24
C HIS A 22 -4.63 16.96 21.88
N ASN A 23 -5.81 16.87 21.25
CA ASN A 23 -7.05 17.42 21.81
C ASN A 23 -8.22 16.41 21.69
N TRP A 24 -7.90 15.15 21.94
CA TRP A 24 -8.89 14.08 21.95
C TRP A 24 -10.07 14.41 22.87
N ASN A 25 -11.29 14.05 22.48
CA ASN A 25 -12.41 14.07 23.37
C ASN A 25 -12.26 13.01 24.49
N VAL A 26 -13.02 13.15 25.54
CA VAL A 26 -13.00 12.20 26.68
C VAL A 26 -13.40 10.81 26.18
N GLY A 27 -12.53 9.83 26.39
CA GLY A 27 -12.72 8.46 25.92
C GLY A 27 -12.20 8.18 24.50
N GLU A 28 -11.64 9.19 23.81
CA GLU A 28 -11.01 9.05 22.50
C GLU A 28 -9.46 8.94 22.61
N PRO A 29 -8.80 8.35 21.64
CA PRO A 29 -9.34 7.54 20.54
C PRO A 29 -9.83 6.19 21.07
N ASN A 30 -11.02 5.77 20.68
CA ASN A 30 -11.67 4.57 21.20
C ASN A 30 -11.61 3.37 20.24
N SER A 31 -11.14 3.59 19.02
CA SER A 31 -11.05 2.57 17.97
C SER A 31 -12.35 1.84 17.69
N TYR A 32 -13.48 2.52 17.92
CA TYR A 32 -14.79 1.95 17.70
C TYR A 32 -14.89 1.38 16.27
N MET A 33 -15.13 0.07 16.15
CA MET A 33 -15.11 -0.67 14.89
C MET A 33 -13.72 -0.70 14.22
N ALA A 34 -12.72 -1.33 14.74
CA ALA A 34 -11.43 -1.70 14.11
C ALA A 34 -10.92 -0.89 12.86
N ASN A 35 -11.76 -0.03 12.29
CA ASN A 35 -11.56 0.77 11.09
C ASN A 35 -11.44 2.27 11.35
N ALA A 36 -11.46 2.70 12.61
CA ALA A 36 -11.35 4.11 13.00
C ALA A 36 -9.88 4.56 12.88
N ASN A 37 -9.40 4.72 11.66
CA ASN A 37 -8.01 5.05 11.36
C ASN A 37 -7.79 6.50 10.94
N CYS A 38 -8.84 7.31 10.87
CA CYS A 38 -8.80 8.72 10.50
C CYS A 38 -9.45 9.57 11.59
N VAL A 39 -9.13 10.85 11.62
CA VAL A 39 -9.55 11.74 12.70
C VAL A 39 -10.36 12.92 12.17
N ILE A 40 -11.49 13.17 12.83
CA ILE A 40 -12.25 14.40 12.67
C ILE A 40 -12.03 15.32 13.86
N MET A 41 -12.22 16.62 13.62
CA MET A 41 -12.39 17.65 14.64
C MET A 41 -13.86 18.09 14.66
N ASP A 42 -14.47 18.12 15.83
CA ASP A 42 -15.82 18.68 16.01
C ASP A 42 -15.80 20.22 16.08
N THR A 43 -16.99 20.81 16.13
CA THR A 43 -17.16 22.27 16.21
C THR A 43 -16.69 22.91 17.55
N ASN A 44 -16.27 22.11 18.51
CA ASN A 44 -15.64 22.55 19.76
C ASN A 44 -14.12 22.34 19.74
N GLY A 45 -13.55 21.90 18.61
CA GLY A 45 -12.13 21.61 18.44
C GLY A 45 -11.68 20.28 19.06
N LYS A 46 -12.61 19.39 19.44
CA LYS A 46 -12.28 18.08 19.99
C LYS A 46 -12.12 17.04 18.89
N TRP A 47 -11.20 16.09 19.10
CA TRP A 47 -10.84 15.07 18.12
C TRP A 47 -11.51 13.73 18.42
N TYR A 48 -11.92 13.05 17.35
CA TYR A 48 -12.54 11.73 17.39
C TYR A 48 -11.94 10.85 16.29
N ASP A 49 -11.63 9.62 16.60
CA ASP A 49 -11.25 8.64 15.58
C ASP A 49 -12.50 8.05 14.91
N THR A 50 -12.42 7.86 13.59
CA THR A 50 -13.54 7.37 12.79
C THR A 50 -13.07 6.67 11.50
N GLY A 51 -14.01 6.02 10.81
CA GLY A 51 -13.73 5.35 9.54
C GLY A 51 -13.38 6.31 8.41
N CYS A 52 -12.26 6.07 7.74
CA CYS A 52 -11.72 6.94 6.69
C CYS A 52 -12.60 7.09 5.44
N HIS A 53 -13.60 6.22 5.26
CA HIS A 53 -14.52 6.22 4.10
C HIS A 53 -15.78 7.05 4.29
N SER A 54 -16.00 7.58 5.48
CA SER A 54 -17.10 8.52 5.71
C SER A 54 -16.88 9.79 4.88
N LEU A 55 -17.96 10.34 4.34
CA LEU A 55 -17.90 11.62 3.65
C LEU A 55 -18.01 12.74 4.68
N ARG A 56 -17.05 13.66 4.67
CA ARG A 56 -16.98 14.83 5.58
C ARG A 56 -16.42 16.03 4.81
N SER A 57 -16.82 17.21 5.25
CA SER A 57 -16.08 18.43 4.95
C SER A 57 -14.68 18.38 5.57
N PHE A 58 -13.80 19.22 5.16
CA PHE A 58 -12.41 19.19 5.61
C PHE A 58 -11.78 20.57 5.61
N VAL A 59 -10.67 20.69 6.29
CA VAL A 59 -9.82 21.88 6.25
C VAL A 59 -8.52 21.52 5.58
N CYS A 60 -8.05 22.38 4.68
CA CYS A 60 -6.68 22.32 4.17
C CYS A 60 -5.84 23.38 4.87
N TYR A 61 -4.54 23.15 4.99
CA TYR A 61 -3.62 24.21 5.41
C TYR A 61 -2.60 24.52 4.31
N ASP A 62 -2.15 25.77 4.33
CA ASP A 62 -1.05 26.20 3.49
C ASP A 62 0.00 26.92 4.32
N VAL A 63 1.26 26.90 3.84
CA VAL A 63 2.39 27.58 4.49
C VAL A 63 2.84 28.70 3.57
N THR A 64 2.45 29.93 3.89
CA THR A 64 2.71 31.10 3.02
C THR A 64 4.08 31.73 3.19
N ASP A 65 4.69 31.68 4.39
CA ASP A 65 6.02 32.24 4.67
C ASP A 65 6.73 31.43 5.76
N GLN A 66 7.32 30.30 5.42
CA GLN A 66 8.12 29.39 6.26
C GLN A 66 7.65 29.13 7.72
N THR A 67 6.77 29.94 8.29
CA THR A 67 6.33 29.87 9.68
C THR A 67 4.84 30.07 9.91
N GLU A 68 4.08 30.65 8.98
CA GLU A 68 2.68 30.99 9.18
C GLU A 68 1.77 30.06 8.40
N LYS A 69 0.93 29.30 9.10
CA LYS A 69 -0.06 28.41 8.50
C LYS A 69 -1.36 29.18 8.31
N THR A 70 -1.96 29.05 7.15
CA THR A 70 -3.33 29.49 6.88
C THR A 70 -4.24 28.27 6.71
N TYR A 71 -5.51 28.39 7.10
CA TYR A 71 -6.46 27.29 7.09
C TYR A 71 -7.66 27.64 6.24
N VAL A 72 -8.04 26.76 5.32
CA VAL A 72 -9.13 26.93 4.38
C VAL A 72 -10.14 25.81 4.54
N PHE A 73 -11.39 26.15 4.86
CA PHE A 73 -12.50 25.21 4.96
C PHE A 73 -13.03 24.84 3.57
N ILE A 74 -13.18 23.56 3.32
CA ILE A 74 -13.76 23.00 2.10
C ILE A 74 -15.06 22.29 2.47
N SER A 75 -16.17 22.82 1.96
CA SER A 75 -17.52 22.31 2.25
C SER A 75 -17.88 21.05 1.49
N ASP A 76 -17.18 20.74 0.40
CA ASP A 76 -17.36 19.50 -0.37
C ASP A 76 -16.99 18.30 0.49
N GLU A 77 -17.94 17.40 0.71
CA GLU A 77 -17.69 16.22 1.51
C GLU A 77 -16.90 15.16 0.72
N LYS A 78 -15.81 14.68 1.29
CA LYS A 78 -14.92 13.66 0.70
C LYS A 78 -14.55 12.60 1.73
N THR A 79 -14.11 11.44 1.26
CA THR A 79 -13.38 10.50 2.11
C THR A 79 -12.08 11.13 2.59
N TRP A 80 -11.50 10.61 3.68
CA TRP A 80 -10.24 11.17 4.18
C TRP A 80 -9.12 11.14 3.12
N ASN A 81 -9.01 10.05 2.36
CA ASN A 81 -8.00 9.93 1.29
C ASN A 81 -8.22 10.93 0.16
N ASP A 82 -9.47 11.13 -0.25
CA ASP A 82 -9.80 12.09 -1.31
C ASP A 82 -9.64 13.53 -0.83
N ALA A 83 -9.94 13.81 0.44
CA ALA A 83 -9.69 15.11 1.07
C ALA A 83 -8.18 15.41 1.15
N GLN A 84 -7.36 14.43 1.55
CA GLN A 84 -5.91 14.55 1.54
C GLN A 84 -5.38 14.82 0.12
N ALA A 85 -5.84 14.06 -0.87
CA ALA A 85 -5.44 14.25 -2.27
C ALA A 85 -5.79 15.65 -2.76
N TYR A 86 -7.01 16.13 -2.46
CA TYR A 86 -7.45 17.48 -2.80
C TYR A 86 -6.57 18.56 -2.15
N CYS A 87 -6.31 18.45 -0.83
CA CYS A 87 -5.45 19.41 -0.15
C CYS A 87 -4.03 19.42 -0.72
N ARG A 88 -3.47 18.28 -1.07
CA ARG A 88 -2.13 18.19 -1.69
C ARG A 88 -2.06 18.73 -3.10
N GLU A 89 -3.16 18.71 -3.83
CA GLU A 89 -3.25 19.28 -5.17
C GLU A 89 -3.35 20.82 -5.16
N HIS A 90 -4.04 21.39 -4.17
CA HIS A 90 -4.39 22.81 -4.17
C HIS A 90 -3.73 23.61 -3.04
N TYR A 91 -3.24 22.95 -2.00
CA TYR A 91 -2.65 23.48 -0.77
C TYR A 91 -1.46 22.61 -0.35
N THR A 92 -1.03 22.72 0.90
CA THR A 92 0.04 21.87 1.42
C THR A 92 -0.45 20.47 1.80
N ASP A 93 -1.45 20.35 2.67
CA ASP A 93 -2.05 19.06 3.12
C ASP A 93 -3.30 19.31 4.00
N LEU A 94 -3.90 18.24 4.54
CA LEU A 94 -4.82 18.31 5.68
C LEU A 94 -4.11 18.86 6.93
N PRO A 95 -4.79 19.54 7.87
CA PRO A 95 -4.13 20.26 8.96
C PRO A 95 -3.27 19.36 9.85
N MET A 96 -2.05 19.78 10.06
CA MET A 96 -1.17 19.28 11.11
C MET A 96 -1.20 20.25 12.29
N ILE A 97 -1.61 19.78 13.48
CA ILE A 97 -1.93 20.57 14.66
C ILE A 97 -0.98 20.17 15.80
N GLU A 98 -0.07 21.06 16.15
CA GLU A 98 1.00 20.80 17.12
C GLU A 98 0.86 21.61 18.42
N ASN A 99 -0.19 22.46 18.51
CA ASN A 99 -0.46 23.29 19.70
C ASN A 99 -1.91 23.76 19.73
N ILE A 100 -2.31 24.35 20.87
CA ILE A 100 -3.68 24.84 21.09
C ILE A 100 -4.05 26.02 20.17
N VAL A 101 -3.10 26.84 19.75
CA VAL A 101 -3.37 27.99 18.88
C VAL A 101 -3.78 27.47 17.50
N GLU A 102 -3.01 26.58 16.91
CA GLU A 102 -3.34 25.92 15.64
C GLU A 102 -4.68 25.18 15.72
N ASN A 103 -4.95 24.50 16.85
CA ASN A 103 -6.24 23.83 17.05
C ASN A 103 -7.42 24.80 17.01
N ASN A 104 -7.28 25.94 17.65
CA ASN A 104 -8.32 26.97 17.67
C ASN A 104 -8.50 27.64 16.29
N GLU A 105 -7.42 27.83 15.55
CA GLU A 105 -7.45 28.38 14.20
C GLU A 105 -8.16 27.42 13.23
N VAL A 106 -7.86 26.12 13.24
CA VAL A 106 -8.57 25.10 12.46
C VAL A 106 -10.05 25.05 12.84
N CYS A 107 -10.35 25.02 14.15
CA CYS A 107 -11.73 25.04 14.65
C CYS A 107 -12.51 26.28 14.21
N SER A 108 -11.85 27.45 14.22
CA SER A 108 -12.47 28.74 13.83
C SER A 108 -12.70 28.84 12.32
N ALA A 109 -11.88 28.18 11.52
CA ALA A 109 -12.05 28.10 10.06
C ALA A 109 -13.21 27.17 9.68
N ALA A 110 -13.47 26.12 10.48
CA ALA A 110 -14.48 25.11 10.20
C ALA A 110 -15.88 25.56 10.64
N SER A 111 -16.89 25.25 9.83
CA SER A 111 -18.31 25.47 10.15
C SER A 111 -19.08 24.17 10.48
N ALA A 112 -18.40 23.03 10.42
CA ALA A 112 -18.95 21.69 10.67
C ALA A 112 -17.85 20.79 11.22
N GLU A 113 -18.16 19.51 11.48
CA GLU A 113 -17.14 18.48 11.70
C GLU A 113 -16.26 18.33 10.45
N VAL A 114 -14.95 18.28 10.63
CA VAL A 114 -13.99 18.30 9.53
C VAL A 114 -12.92 17.23 9.68
N TRP A 115 -12.46 16.70 8.56
CA TRP A 115 -11.23 15.92 8.55
C TRP A 115 -10.03 16.78 8.92
N ILE A 116 -9.13 16.20 9.73
CA ILE A 116 -7.79 16.71 9.99
C ILE A 116 -6.74 15.69 9.53
N GLY A 117 -5.49 16.11 9.44
CA GLY A 117 -4.43 15.28 8.87
C GLY A 117 -3.92 14.15 9.78
N LEU A 118 -4.51 13.94 10.93
CA LEU A 118 -4.13 12.87 11.84
C LEU A 118 -4.77 11.54 11.39
N HIS A 119 -3.95 10.50 11.24
CA HIS A 119 -4.40 9.19 10.82
C HIS A 119 -3.51 8.09 11.39
N ARG A 120 -3.98 6.85 11.37
CA ARG A 120 -3.19 5.65 11.62
C ARG A 120 -2.88 4.94 10.32
N VAL A 121 -1.69 4.37 10.24
CA VAL A 121 -1.38 3.38 9.20
C VAL A 121 -2.18 2.11 9.52
N PRO A 122 -3.04 1.64 8.62
CA PRO A 122 -3.79 0.40 8.86
C PRO A 122 -2.83 -0.80 8.99
N TRP A 123 -3.33 -1.88 9.60
CA TRP A 123 -2.59 -3.13 9.61
C TRP A 123 -2.27 -3.57 8.18
N THR A 124 -1.00 -3.86 7.93
CA THR A 124 -0.51 -4.29 6.61
C THR A 124 0.17 -5.65 6.73
N TRP A 125 0.00 -6.47 5.72
CA TRP A 125 0.75 -7.72 5.62
C TRP A 125 2.24 -7.44 5.45
N SER A 126 3.09 -8.32 5.95
CA SER A 126 4.56 -8.17 5.88
C SER A 126 5.11 -8.11 4.45
N ASP A 127 4.38 -8.63 3.49
CA ASP A 127 4.69 -8.59 2.06
C ASP A 127 4.00 -7.42 1.31
N ASN A 128 3.34 -6.50 2.05
CA ASN A 128 2.55 -5.37 1.55
C ASN A 128 1.35 -5.76 0.65
N THR A 129 0.90 -7.00 0.67
CA THR A 129 -0.33 -7.38 -0.02
C THR A 129 -1.53 -6.69 0.61
N GLN A 130 -2.53 -6.37 -0.23
CA GLN A 130 -3.78 -5.78 0.21
C GLN A 130 -4.81 -6.88 0.43
N SER A 131 -5.44 -6.90 1.59
CA SER A 131 -6.54 -7.79 1.90
C SER A 131 -7.56 -7.08 2.79
N SER A 132 -8.83 -7.23 2.46
CA SER A 132 -9.94 -6.80 3.31
C SER A 132 -10.35 -7.86 4.33
N PHE A 133 -9.78 -9.06 4.24
CA PHE A 133 -10.07 -10.15 5.17
C PHE A 133 -9.44 -9.85 6.53
N GLN A 134 -10.24 -9.84 7.57
CA GLN A 134 -9.84 -9.63 8.96
C GLN A 134 -10.72 -10.48 9.86
N VAL A 135 -10.13 -11.16 10.84
CA VAL A 135 -10.81 -12.00 11.83
C VAL A 135 -10.25 -11.64 13.22
N TRP A 136 -10.50 -10.43 13.66
CA TRP A 136 -10.11 -9.99 15.00
C TRP A 136 -11.01 -10.64 16.05
N ASN A 137 -10.45 -10.95 17.22
CA ASN A 137 -11.27 -11.29 18.36
C ASN A 137 -12.09 -10.06 18.84
N GLU A 138 -13.03 -10.27 19.74
CA GLU A 138 -14.01 -9.23 20.14
C GLU A 138 -13.39 -7.95 20.72
N ILE A 139 -12.18 -8.04 21.29
CA ILE A 139 -11.52 -6.93 21.97
C ILE A 139 -10.28 -6.41 21.25
N SER A 140 -9.82 -7.10 20.20
CA SER A 140 -8.62 -6.73 19.45
C SER A 140 -8.96 -6.05 18.12
N PRO A 141 -8.04 -5.21 17.61
CA PRO A 141 -6.76 -4.82 18.18
C PRO A 141 -6.92 -3.74 19.27
N ASP A 142 -6.38 -3.98 20.48
CA ASP A 142 -6.51 -3.07 21.62
C ASP A 142 -5.20 -2.37 22.03
N ASN A 143 -4.07 -2.81 21.49
CA ASN A 143 -2.72 -2.35 21.82
C ASN A 143 -2.47 -2.27 23.32
N TYR A 144 -2.90 -3.28 24.07
CA TYR A 144 -2.73 -3.32 25.52
C TYR A 144 -1.26 -3.09 25.92
N GLY A 145 -1.03 -2.12 26.78
CA GLY A 145 0.31 -1.73 27.19
C GLY A 145 1.09 -0.86 26.19
N GLY A 146 0.51 -0.49 25.04
CA GLY A 146 1.09 0.47 24.10
C GLY A 146 2.22 -0.07 23.20
N ASN A 147 2.44 -1.38 23.11
CA ASN A 147 3.56 -1.98 22.38
C ASN A 147 3.20 -3.20 21.51
N GLN A 148 1.91 -3.39 21.23
CA GLN A 148 1.41 -4.49 20.41
C GLN A 148 1.28 -4.07 18.95
N PHE A 149 2.32 -4.29 18.14
CA PHE A 149 2.40 -3.90 16.74
C PHE A 149 2.49 -5.08 15.77
N CYS A 150 2.40 -6.30 16.29
CA CYS A 150 2.38 -7.54 15.53
C CYS A 150 1.07 -8.28 15.76
N ILE A 151 0.72 -9.19 14.86
CA ILE A 151 -0.50 -9.99 14.93
C ILE A 151 -0.13 -11.44 15.28
N GLY A 152 -0.81 -12.00 16.25
CA GLY A 152 -0.83 -13.43 16.54
C GLY A 152 -2.20 -14.02 16.26
N GLU A 153 -2.24 -15.26 15.78
CA GLU A 153 -3.46 -16.04 15.64
C GLU A 153 -3.67 -16.90 16.90
N SER A 154 -4.88 -16.86 17.44
CA SER A 154 -5.26 -17.71 18.59
C SER A 154 -5.65 -19.13 18.16
N ASN A 155 -5.85 -20.00 19.13
CA ASN A 155 -6.35 -21.38 18.88
C ASN A 155 -7.79 -21.40 18.34
N LEU A 156 -8.51 -20.29 18.37
CA LEU A 156 -9.86 -20.13 17.81
C LEU A 156 -9.82 -19.57 16.39
N HIS A 157 -8.61 -19.38 15.83
CA HIS A 157 -8.38 -18.80 14.51
C HIS A 157 -8.84 -17.33 14.39
N ASP A 158 -8.95 -16.62 15.49
CA ASP A 158 -9.10 -15.18 15.52
C ASP A 158 -7.76 -14.49 15.76
N TRP A 159 -7.70 -13.19 15.46
CA TRP A 159 -6.48 -12.41 15.53
C TRP A 159 -6.44 -11.55 16.79
N ASN A 160 -5.26 -11.49 17.38
CA ASN A 160 -4.95 -10.59 18.48
C ASN A 160 -3.69 -9.79 18.14
N ASP A 161 -3.64 -8.52 18.51
CA ASP A 161 -2.40 -7.76 18.46
C ASP A 161 -1.52 -8.16 19.65
N ILE A 162 -0.23 -8.32 19.38
CA ILE A 162 0.78 -8.81 20.32
C ILE A 162 2.06 -8.00 20.23
N THR A 163 2.89 -8.09 21.27
CA THR A 163 4.20 -7.47 21.25
C THR A 163 5.12 -8.21 20.27
N CYS A 164 5.74 -7.48 19.33
CA CYS A 164 6.58 -8.09 18.28
C CYS A 164 7.84 -8.81 18.81
N SER A 165 8.26 -8.53 20.03
CA SER A 165 9.40 -9.22 20.67
C SER A 165 9.03 -10.55 21.33
N ASP A 166 7.74 -10.86 21.45
CA ASP A 166 7.28 -12.11 22.03
C ASP A 166 7.60 -13.29 21.09
N LYS A 167 7.90 -14.43 21.68
CA LYS A 167 8.30 -15.62 20.93
C LYS A 167 7.11 -16.54 20.76
N PHE A 168 6.62 -16.61 19.54
CA PHE A 168 5.54 -17.51 19.13
C PHE A 168 5.99 -18.47 18.03
N PRO A 169 5.35 -19.64 17.89
CA PRO A 169 5.43 -20.42 16.67
C PRO A 169 5.00 -19.55 15.48
N PHE A 170 5.55 -19.82 14.32
CA PHE A 170 5.22 -19.04 13.12
C PHE A 170 4.95 -19.96 11.93
N ILE A 171 4.12 -19.48 11.01
CA ILE A 171 3.79 -20.14 9.75
C ILE A 171 4.43 -19.36 8.63
N CYS A 172 5.18 -20.05 7.76
CA CYS A 172 5.74 -19.47 6.56
C CYS A 172 4.83 -19.76 5.36
N HIS A 173 4.52 -18.71 4.61
CA HIS A 173 3.88 -18.84 3.30
C HIS A 173 4.95 -18.97 2.21
N GLN A 174 4.86 -20.02 1.43
CA GLN A 174 5.72 -20.23 0.27
C GLN A 174 4.88 -20.17 -1.01
N VAL A 175 5.18 -19.21 -1.86
CA VAL A 175 4.64 -19.20 -3.22
C VAL A 175 5.41 -20.26 -4.02
N LEU A 176 4.73 -21.32 -4.44
CA LEU A 176 5.31 -22.31 -5.34
C LEU A 176 5.51 -21.66 -6.70
N LYS A 177 6.76 -21.30 -7.02
CA LYS A 177 7.12 -20.87 -8.37
C LYS A 177 7.17 -22.10 -9.26
N LEU A 178 6.15 -22.31 -10.07
CA LEU A 178 6.14 -23.35 -11.07
C LEU A 178 7.17 -23.01 -12.16
N LYS A 179 8.15 -23.90 -12.35
CA LYS A 179 9.08 -23.82 -13.49
C LYS A 179 8.54 -24.69 -14.60
N THR A 180 8.12 -24.04 -15.68
CA THR A 180 7.71 -24.73 -16.91
C THR A 180 8.81 -24.56 -17.94
N THR A 181 9.20 -25.66 -18.61
CA THR A 181 10.13 -25.62 -19.73
C THR A 181 9.32 -25.78 -21.01
N VAL A 182 9.37 -24.78 -21.86
CA VAL A 182 8.74 -24.80 -23.18
C VAL A 182 9.84 -24.97 -24.22
N ARG A 183 9.64 -25.91 -25.13
CA ARG A 183 10.49 -26.04 -26.32
C ARG A 183 9.82 -25.25 -27.43
N THR A 184 10.50 -24.25 -27.95
CA THR A 184 9.99 -23.45 -29.06
C THR A 184 10.97 -23.52 -30.24
N LYS A 185 10.44 -23.46 -31.46
CA LYS A 185 11.22 -23.31 -32.69
C LYS A 185 11.06 -21.88 -33.17
N ILE A 186 12.17 -21.18 -33.27
CA ILE A 186 12.22 -19.79 -33.73
C ILE A 186 12.81 -19.77 -35.13
N GLN A 187 12.10 -19.13 -36.05
CA GLN A 187 12.60 -18.89 -37.41
C GLN A 187 13.02 -17.43 -37.50
N THR A 188 14.31 -17.18 -37.73
CA THR A 188 14.88 -15.83 -37.79
C THR A 188 16.16 -15.86 -38.64
N ASP A 189 16.39 -14.76 -39.35
CA ASP A 189 17.64 -14.52 -40.08
C ASP A 189 18.72 -13.85 -39.18
N ALA A 190 18.35 -13.47 -37.97
CA ALA A 190 19.25 -12.83 -37.00
C ALA A 190 20.26 -13.84 -36.43
N ASP A 191 21.39 -13.33 -35.96
CA ASP A 191 22.38 -14.15 -35.27
C ASP A 191 21.92 -14.47 -33.84
N ILE A 192 21.45 -15.70 -33.66
CA ILE A 192 20.96 -16.20 -32.36
C ILE A 192 22.08 -16.50 -31.36
N THR A 193 23.36 -16.41 -31.77
CA THR A 193 24.50 -16.54 -30.85
C THR A 193 24.88 -15.21 -30.20
N ASP A 194 24.37 -14.09 -30.72
CA ASP A 194 24.57 -12.77 -30.16
C ASP A 194 23.70 -12.56 -28.90
N PRO A 195 24.29 -12.15 -27.75
CA PRO A 195 23.56 -11.92 -26.51
C PRO A 195 22.46 -10.87 -26.62
N ALA A 196 22.63 -9.83 -27.43
CA ALA A 196 21.65 -8.78 -27.63
C ALA A 196 20.42 -9.31 -28.39
N THR A 197 20.63 -10.09 -29.42
CA THR A 197 19.57 -10.79 -30.17
C THR A 197 18.78 -11.74 -29.26
N ASN A 198 19.46 -12.50 -28.41
CA ASN A 198 18.83 -13.38 -27.44
C ASN A 198 17.97 -12.63 -26.41
N ALA A 199 18.44 -11.49 -25.93
CA ALA A 199 17.67 -10.65 -25.01
C ALA A 199 16.41 -10.10 -25.67
N GLN A 200 16.49 -9.65 -26.93
CA GLN A 200 15.34 -9.16 -27.69
C GLN A 200 14.29 -10.25 -27.91
N ILE A 201 14.68 -11.46 -28.21
CA ILE A 201 13.77 -12.60 -28.39
C ILE A 201 13.04 -12.91 -27.08
N LEU A 202 13.75 -12.94 -25.95
CA LEU A 202 13.11 -13.16 -24.64
C LEU A 202 12.15 -12.03 -24.27
N GLN A 203 12.49 -10.78 -24.60
CA GLN A 203 11.62 -9.64 -24.39
C GLN A 203 10.33 -9.77 -25.20
N GLN A 204 10.42 -10.05 -26.50
CA GLN A 204 9.24 -10.23 -27.37
C GLN A 204 8.35 -11.39 -26.91
N LEU A 205 8.94 -12.50 -26.48
CA LEU A 205 8.19 -13.60 -25.89
C LEU A 205 7.48 -13.17 -24.59
N GLY A 206 8.14 -12.36 -23.77
CA GLY A 206 7.54 -11.77 -22.56
C GLY A 206 6.34 -10.89 -22.87
N GLU A 207 6.44 -10.02 -23.88
CA GLU A 207 5.34 -9.17 -24.34
C GLU A 207 4.14 -10.00 -24.82
N VAL A 208 4.39 -11.06 -25.59
CA VAL A 208 3.33 -11.99 -26.03
C VAL A 208 2.66 -12.67 -24.85
N LEU A 209 3.42 -13.19 -23.87
CA LEU A 209 2.87 -13.83 -22.69
C LEU A 209 2.04 -12.85 -21.87
N THR A 210 2.51 -11.62 -21.70
CA THR A 210 1.77 -10.56 -21.00
C THR A 210 0.45 -10.24 -21.71
N SER A 211 0.44 -10.16 -23.03
CA SER A 211 -0.77 -9.95 -23.84
C SER A 211 -1.79 -11.09 -23.71
N GLN A 212 -1.34 -12.28 -23.34
CA GLN A 212 -2.16 -13.47 -23.07
C GLN A 212 -2.63 -13.54 -21.59
N GLY A 213 -2.35 -12.52 -20.79
CA GLY A 213 -2.76 -12.45 -19.38
C GLY A 213 -1.81 -13.12 -18.38
N TRP A 214 -0.62 -13.54 -18.81
CA TRP A 214 0.39 -14.05 -17.89
C TRP A 214 1.10 -12.89 -17.22
N THR A 215 1.09 -12.90 -15.90
CA THR A 215 1.78 -11.93 -15.03
C THR A 215 2.75 -12.68 -14.13
N ASP A 216 3.76 -12.01 -13.62
CA ASP A 216 4.74 -12.59 -12.67
C ASP A 216 5.49 -13.84 -13.21
N PHE A 217 6.12 -13.69 -14.37
CA PHE A 217 7.00 -14.71 -14.93
C PHE A 217 8.40 -14.16 -15.20
N ASN A 218 9.39 -15.06 -15.25
CA ASN A 218 10.75 -14.75 -15.68
C ASN A 218 11.18 -15.73 -16.78
N LEU A 219 11.58 -15.18 -17.92
CA LEU A 219 12.04 -15.98 -19.07
C LEU A 219 13.56 -16.06 -19.08
N GLN A 220 14.06 -17.26 -19.25
CA GLN A 220 15.48 -17.50 -19.46
C GLN A 220 15.71 -18.71 -20.37
N TRP A 221 16.78 -18.69 -21.12
CA TRP A 221 17.19 -19.86 -21.87
C TRP A 221 17.64 -20.96 -20.91
N LYS A 222 17.05 -22.13 -21.05
CA LYS A 222 17.53 -23.34 -20.36
C LYS A 222 18.73 -23.96 -21.10
N ILE A 223 18.69 -23.89 -22.42
CA ILE A 223 19.77 -24.27 -23.33
C ILE A 223 19.91 -23.12 -24.31
N GLN A 224 21.10 -22.64 -24.52
CA GLN A 224 21.35 -21.56 -25.48
C GLN A 224 20.89 -21.97 -26.89
N PRO A 225 20.27 -21.05 -27.64
CA PRO A 225 19.84 -21.35 -29.01
C PRO A 225 21.05 -21.70 -29.87
N THR A 226 20.88 -22.71 -30.71
CA THR A 226 21.87 -23.12 -31.71
C THR A 226 21.22 -23.13 -33.08
N LYS A 227 21.98 -22.74 -34.12
CA LYS A 227 21.52 -22.90 -35.52
C LYS A 227 21.37 -24.39 -35.80
N GLN A 228 20.20 -24.78 -36.32
CA GLN A 228 20.09 -26.07 -37.01
C GLN A 228 20.65 -25.89 -38.40
N GLU A 229 21.64 -26.71 -38.79
CA GLU A 229 22.02 -26.83 -40.19
C GLU A 229 20.82 -27.40 -40.94
N GLU A 230 20.41 -26.75 -42.03
CA GLU A 230 19.43 -27.33 -42.95
C GLU A 230 20.05 -28.60 -43.49
N ASP A 231 19.46 -29.76 -43.23
CA ASP A 231 19.76 -30.99 -43.96
C ASP A 231 19.55 -30.68 -45.44
N LYS A 232 20.65 -30.57 -46.18
CA LYS A 232 20.61 -30.51 -47.63
C LYS A 232 19.95 -31.80 -48.09
N LEU A 233 18.68 -31.69 -48.51
CA LEU A 233 18.03 -32.72 -49.30
C LEU A 233 18.91 -33.02 -50.49
N THR A 234 19.65 -34.11 -50.42
CA THR A 234 20.30 -34.68 -51.59
C THR A 234 19.20 -35.09 -52.55
N GLU A 235 19.15 -34.41 -53.68
CA GLU A 235 18.25 -34.80 -54.79
C GLU A 235 18.49 -36.29 -55.12
N PRO A 236 17.42 -37.06 -55.32
CA PRO A 236 17.55 -38.42 -55.73
C PRO A 236 18.14 -38.48 -57.18
N GLN A 237 19.35 -38.97 -57.32
CA GLN A 237 19.92 -39.23 -58.65
C GLN A 237 19.15 -40.36 -59.30
N CYS A 238 18.57 -40.08 -60.47
CA CYS A 238 17.98 -41.07 -61.32
C CYS A 238 19.12 -41.98 -61.89
N ILE A 239 19.08 -43.24 -61.51
CA ILE A 239 19.95 -44.26 -62.14
C ILE A 239 19.32 -44.66 -63.47
N PRO A 240 20.00 -44.54 -64.60
CA PRO A 240 19.48 -45.04 -65.87
C PRO A 240 19.54 -46.56 -65.87
N HIS A 241 18.37 -47.17 -66.10
CA HIS A 241 18.34 -48.59 -66.41
C HIS A 241 18.84 -48.83 -67.82
N GLY A 242 19.98 -49.61 -67.93
CA GLY A 242 20.46 -50.23 -69.12
C GLY A 242 19.97 -51.66 -69.26
#